data_8d1479349c26af834d46a7cb1a5f083a
#
_entry.id   8d1479349c26af834d46a7cb1a5f083a
#
_cell.length_a   1.000
_cell.length_b   1.000
_cell.length_c   1.000
_cell.angle_alpha   90.00
_cell.angle_beta   90.00
_cell.angle_gamma   90.00
#
_symmetry.space_group_name_H-M   'P 1'
#
loop_
_entity.id
_entity.type
_entity.pdbx_description
1 polymer ?
#
loop_
_entity_poly.entity_id
_entity_poly.type
_entity_poly.pdbx_seq_one_letter_code
_entity_poly.pdbx_strand_id
1 'polypeptide(L)'
;MLSFFAAASAPLRIRSQNESPNQANLVQTAVDSGVKGIAVTLAKPDAMRAAVQAAEAKGIPVVAFNAGLKDWQAMGVKEYFGQDGYIAGQSAGDRLTKEGAKKAICVIQEQGHVDLEARCAGIKNTFPATENLNVNGKDMPSVESTITAKLQQDPSIDYIVTLGAPFALTAVQSAKNAGSKAKIGTFDTNAALVDAIKSGDVQWAVDQQPFLQGYLAVDSLWLYLNNGNVIGGGQPTLTGPAFIEKSNIDAISQYAKNGTR
;
A
#
# COMPACT_ATOMS: atom_id res chain seq x y z
N MET A 1 -4.83 7.57 -2.67
CA MET A 1 -5.34 6.73 -1.59
C MET A 1 -6.76 7.16 -1.25
N LEU A 2 -7.71 6.24 -1.16
CA LEU A 2 -9.15 6.53 -1.06
C LEU A 2 -9.60 6.56 0.40
N SER A 3 -10.23 7.64 0.83
CA SER A 3 -10.98 7.69 2.09
C SER A 3 -12.46 7.51 1.78
N PHE A 4 -13.10 6.51 2.37
CA PHE A 4 -14.50 6.20 2.15
C PHE A 4 -15.35 6.78 3.28
N PHE A 5 -16.47 7.41 2.93
CA PHE A 5 -17.45 7.89 3.88
C PHE A 5 -18.79 7.21 3.57
N ALA A 6 -19.30 6.41 4.48
CA ALA A 6 -20.63 5.80 4.35
C ALA A 6 -21.60 6.41 5.35
N ALA A 7 -22.75 6.85 4.87
CA ALA A 7 -23.91 7.15 5.71
C ALA A 7 -25.05 6.22 5.31
N ALA A 8 -25.81 5.70 6.26
CA ALA A 8 -26.88 4.72 6.06
C ALA A 8 -28.04 5.19 5.15
N SER A 9 -28.04 6.45 4.71
CA SER A 9 -29.00 7.02 3.74
C SER A 9 -28.38 8.06 2.80
N ALA A 10 -27.04 8.23 2.82
CA ALA A 10 -26.33 9.17 1.96
C ALA A 10 -25.40 8.41 1.01
N PRO A 11 -25.15 8.92 -0.21
CA PRO A 11 -24.26 8.28 -1.15
C PRO A 11 -22.85 8.17 -0.56
N LEU A 12 -22.20 7.01 -0.77
CA LEU A 12 -20.79 6.79 -0.47
C LEU A 12 -19.97 7.93 -1.12
N ARG A 13 -19.26 8.71 -0.31
CA ARG A 13 -18.36 9.75 -0.80
C ARG A 13 -16.92 9.28 -0.70
N ILE A 14 -16.30 9.10 -1.85
CA ILE A 14 -14.89 8.79 -1.97
C ILE A 14 -14.13 10.10 -2.17
N ARG A 15 -13.16 10.38 -1.29
CA ARG A 15 -12.24 11.50 -1.46
C ARG A 15 -10.81 10.97 -1.40
N SER A 16 -10.05 11.28 -2.43
CA SER A 16 -8.63 10.90 -2.55
C SER A 16 -7.78 12.15 -2.47
N GLN A 17 -6.86 12.20 -1.49
CA GLN A 17 -5.74 13.15 -1.51
C GLN A 17 -4.52 12.47 -0.86
N ASN A 18 -3.36 12.65 -1.47
CA ASN A 18 -2.12 11.97 -1.13
C ASN A 18 -1.29 12.71 -0.05
N GLU A 19 -1.87 13.67 0.67
CA GLU A 19 -1.16 14.43 1.71
C GLU A 19 -1.84 14.28 3.07
N SER A 20 -1.08 13.85 4.07
CA SER A 20 -1.61 13.61 5.41
C SER A 20 -2.31 14.81 6.05
N PRO A 21 -1.84 16.07 5.91
CA PRO A 21 -2.58 17.23 6.41
C PRO A 21 -3.93 17.39 5.71
N ASN A 22 -3.98 17.12 4.40
CA ASN A 22 -5.23 17.18 3.64
C ASN A 22 -6.18 16.05 4.02
N GLN A 23 -5.66 14.86 4.31
CA GLN A 23 -6.46 13.72 4.77
C GLN A 23 -7.09 14.01 6.14
N ALA A 24 -6.35 14.55 7.10
CA ALA A 24 -6.87 14.95 8.41
C ALA A 24 -7.99 16.00 8.27
N ASN A 25 -7.82 17.01 7.40
CA ASN A 25 -8.84 18.00 7.11
C ASN A 25 -10.10 17.39 6.46
N LEU A 26 -9.93 16.39 5.59
CA LEU A 26 -11.07 15.66 5.01
C LEU A 26 -11.84 14.87 6.06
N VAL A 27 -11.15 14.22 6.99
CA VAL A 27 -11.76 13.54 8.14
C VAL A 27 -12.49 14.56 9.01
N GLN A 28 -11.88 15.68 9.35
CA GLN A 28 -12.54 16.74 10.13
C GLN A 28 -13.80 17.28 9.43
N THR A 29 -13.73 17.52 8.12
CA THR A 29 -14.89 17.93 7.32
C THR A 29 -16.01 16.87 7.36
N ALA A 30 -15.68 15.60 7.33
CA ALA A 30 -16.64 14.51 7.46
C ALA A 30 -17.30 14.50 8.85
N VAL A 31 -16.50 14.66 9.90
CA VAL A 31 -16.96 14.78 11.29
C VAL A 31 -17.93 15.95 11.45
N ASP A 32 -17.61 17.11 10.89
CA ASP A 32 -18.47 18.31 10.96
C ASP A 32 -19.74 18.18 10.13
N SER A 33 -19.70 17.38 9.07
CA SER A 33 -20.87 17.04 8.24
C SER A 33 -21.82 16.03 8.89
N GLY A 34 -21.47 15.45 10.04
CA GLY A 34 -22.30 14.49 10.76
C GLY A 34 -22.44 13.13 10.03
N VAL A 35 -21.39 12.64 9.36
CA VAL A 35 -21.39 11.30 8.76
C VAL A 35 -21.59 10.23 9.82
N LYS A 36 -22.12 9.08 9.44
CA LYS A 36 -22.41 7.98 10.38
C LYS A 36 -21.21 7.10 10.67
N GLY A 37 -20.21 7.05 9.79
CA GLY A 37 -19.00 6.27 9.96
C GLY A 37 -17.89 6.74 9.02
N ILE A 38 -16.65 6.46 9.35
CA ILE A 38 -15.46 6.87 8.60
C ILE A 38 -14.56 5.67 8.37
N ALA A 39 -14.19 5.41 7.13
CA ALA A 39 -13.11 4.49 6.77
C ALA A 39 -11.89 5.29 6.31
N VAL A 40 -10.71 5.02 6.88
CA VAL A 40 -9.51 5.83 6.69
C VAL A 40 -8.26 4.97 6.57
N THR A 41 -7.26 5.41 5.80
CA THR A 41 -5.91 4.85 5.86
C THR A 41 -5.06 5.67 6.84
N LEU A 42 -4.20 5.00 7.60
CA LEU A 42 -3.34 5.62 8.62
C LEU A 42 -1.87 5.61 8.17
N ALA A 43 -1.61 6.09 6.95
CA ALA A 43 -0.26 6.15 6.37
C ALA A 43 0.72 6.96 7.22
N LYS A 44 0.23 8.01 7.86
CA LYS A 44 0.96 8.88 8.82
C LYS A 44 0.10 9.03 10.08
N PRO A 45 0.16 8.08 11.02
CA PRO A 45 -0.77 8.00 12.14
C PRO A 45 -0.81 9.27 13.00
N ASP A 46 0.35 9.85 13.29
CA ASP A 46 0.42 11.06 14.13
C ASP A 46 -0.32 12.25 13.52
N ALA A 47 -0.27 12.41 12.20
CA ALA A 47 -1.01 13.47 11.51
C ALA A 47 -2.53 13.24 11.51
N MET A 48 -2.97 11.98 11.67
CA MET A 48 -4.39 11.60 11.66
C MET A 48 -5.01 11.55 13.06
N ARG A 49 -4.19 11.44 14.11
CA ARG A 49 -4.62 11.17 15.49
C ARG A 49 -5.72 12.11 15.97
N ALA A 50 -5.51 13.41 15.85
CA ALA A 50 -6.48 14.41 16.34
C ALA A 50 -7.84 14.31 15.60
N ALA A 51 -7.82 14.11 14.29
CA ALA A 51 -9.05 13.99 13.49
C ALA A 51 -9.82 12.69 13.79
N VAL A 52 -9.12 11.58 13.99
CA VAL A 52 -9.71 10.30 14.40
C VAL A 52 -10.33 10.43 15.80
N GLN A 53 -9.61 11.00 16.76
CA GLN A 53 -10.12 11.21 18.11
C GLN A 53 -11.34 12.16 18.13
N ALA A 54 -11.37 13.18 17.26
CA ALA A 54 -12.52 14.04 17.13
C ALA A 54 -13.78 13.31 16.60
N ALA A 55 -13.60 12.33 15.69
CA ALA A 55 -14.67 11.47 15.23
C ALA A 55 -15.20 10.57 16.36
N GLU A 56 -14.32 9.89 17.07
CA GLU A 56 -14.68 9.00 18.19
C GLU A 56 -15.36 9.77 19.32
N ALA A 57 -14.92 11.00 19.65
CA ALA A 57 -15.55 11.86 20.66
C ALA A 57 -16.98 12.27 20.30
N LYS A 58 -17.33 12.30 19.01
CA LYS A 58 -18.71 12.54 18.52
C LYS A 58 -19.51 11.23 18.33
N GLY A 59 -18.97 10.09 18.74
CA GLY A 59 -19.61 8.79 18.57
C GLY A 59 -19.63 8.28 17.13
N ILE A 60 -18.81 8.83 16.24
CA ILE A 60 -18.68 8.38 14.84
C ILE A 60 -17.64 7.25 14.80
N PRO A 61 -18.05 6.00 14.49
CA PRO A 61 -17.10 4.90 14.41
C PRO A 61 -16.11 5.10 13.25
N VAL A 62 -14.84 4.80 13.54
CA VAL A 62 -13.76 4.83 12.56
C VAL A 62 -13.22 3.43 12.36
N VAL A 63 -13.04 3.01 11.11
CA VAL A 63 -12.30 1.80 10.72
C VAL A 63 -11.09 2.17 9.89
N ALA A 64 -10.02 1.42 10.02
CA ALA A 64 -8.81 1.63 9.24
C ALA A 64 -8.63 0.54 8.19
N PHE A 65 -7.99 0.92 7.07
CA PHE A 65 -7.61 -0.03 6.05
C PHE A 65 -6.29 0.36 5.41
N ASN A 66 -5.63 -0.60 4.76
CA ASN A 66 -4.40 -0.46 4.00
C ASN A 66 -3.15 -0.16 4.86
N ALA A 67 -3.10 0.96 5.58
CA ALA A 67 -1.93 1.36 6.37
C ALA A 67 -2.27 1.64 7.83
N GLY A 68 -1.27 1.47 8.74
CA GLY A 68 -1.37 1.80 10.15
C GLY A 68 -1.70 0.61 11.07
N LEU A 69 -1.33 -0.60 10.66
CA LEU A 69 -1.54 -1.83 11.44
C LEU A 69 -1.07 -1.74 12.91
N LYS A 70 0.01 -0.99 13.19
CA LYS A 70 0.54 -0.87 14.56
C LYS A 70 -0.15 0.20 15.39
N ASP A 71 -0.92 1.10 14.76
CA ASP A 71 -1.40 2.32 15.39
C ASP A 71 -2.92 2.34 15.61
N TRP A 72 -3.69 1.57 14.83
CA TRP A 72 -5.14 1.67 14.80
C TRP A 72 -5.81 1.49 16.17
N GLN A 73 -5.37 0.51 16.99
CA GLN A 73 -5.95 0.26 18.31
C GLN A 73 -5.69 1.42 19.27
N ALA A 74 -4.44 1.93 19.29
CA ALA A 74 -4.06 3.05 20.15
C ALA A 74 -4.75 4.37 19.77
N MET A 75 -5.32 4.45 18.56
CA MET A 75 -6.10 5.59 18.09
C MET A 75 -7.60 5.48 18.35
N GLY A 76 -8.10 4.36 18.91
CA GLY A 76 -9.51 4.12 19.17
C GLY A 76 -10.28 3.56 17.96
N VAL A 77 -9.60 3.28 16.87
CA VAL A 77 -10.19 2.74 15.64
C VAL A 77 -10.76 1.34 15.91
N LYS A 78 -11.93 1.02 15.38
CA LYS A 78 -12.68 -0.20 15.70
C LYS A 78 -12.11 -1.45 15.07
N GLU A 79 -11.65 -1.35 13.82
CA GLU A 79 -11.20 -2.48 13.00
C GLU A 79 -10.11 -2.05 12.02
N TYR A 80 -9.29 -3.01 11.60
CA TYR A 80 -8.26 -2.80 10.58
C TYR A 80 -8.34 -3.89 9.52
N PHE A 81 -8.31 -3.48 8.25
CA PHE A 81 -8.28 -4.34 7.07
C PHE A 81 -7.06 -4.01 6.22
N GLY A 82 -6.09 -4.90 6.13
CA GLY A 82 -4.88 -4.59 5.40
C GLY A 82 -3.87 -5.73 5.36
N GLN A 83 -2.62 -5.34 5.30
CA GLN A 83 -1.49 -6.26 5.28
C GLN A 83 -0.52 -5.88 6.41
N ASP A 84 0.17 -6.86 6.98
CA ASP A 84 1.36 -6.56 7.76
C ASP A 84 2.51 -6.23 6.78
N GLY A 85 2.84 -4.93 6.69
CA GLY A 85 3.87 -4.44 5.79
C GLY A 85 5.24 -5.04 6.07
N TYR A 86 5.58 -5.29 7.34
CA TYR A 86 6.86 -5.88 7.70
C TYR A 86 6.95 -7.36 7.28
N ILE A 87 5.91 -8.15 7.54
CA ILE A 87 5.84 -9.56 7.12
C ILE A 87 5.83 -9.67 5.60
N ALA A 88 5.10 -8.80 4.92
CA ALA A 88 5.10 -8.75 3.46
C ALA A 88 6.48 -8.39 2.89
N GLY A 89 7.18 -7.47 3.56
CA GLY A 89 8.57 -7.16 3.26
C GLY A 89 9.51 -8.34 3.46
N GLN A 90 9.39 -9.06 4.58
CA GLN A 90 10.17 -10.29 4.83
C GLN A 90 9.94 -11.32 3.71
N SER A 91 8.69 -11.55 3.33
CA SER A 91 8.34 -12.46 2.23
C SER A 91 9.00 -12.05 0.91
N ALA A 92 9.06 -10.74 0.62
CA ALA A 92 9.76 -10.23 -0.56
C ALA A 92 11.28 -10.42 -0.46
N GLY A 93 11.90 -10.19 0.70
CA GLY A 93 13.33 -10.43 0.92
C GLY A 93 13.72 -11.91 0.82
N ASP A 94 12.89 -12.81 1.35
CA ASP A 94 13.05 -14.26 1.18
C ASP A 94 12.97 -14.64 -0.31
N ARG A 95 12.09 -13.99 -1.06
CA ARG A 95 11.97 -14.18 -2.51
C ARG A 95 13.25 -13.73 -3.23
N LEU A 96 13.85 -12.59 -2.87
CA LEU A 96 15.12 -12.13 -3.42
C LEU A 96 16.23 -13.18 -3.18
N THR A 97 16.32 -13.70 -1.95
CA THR A 97 17.27 -14.76 -1.59
C THR A 97 17.07 -16.00 -2.44
N LYS A 98 15.82 -16.46 -2.58
CA LYS A 98 15.45 -17.62 -3.40
C LYS A 98 15.80 -17.46 -4.87
N GLU A 99 15.69 -16.25 -5.42
CA GLU A 99 16.04 -15.93 -6.80
C GLU A 99 17.54 -15.68 -7.02
N GLY A 100 18.32 -15.73 -5.96
CA GLY A 100 19.78 -15.58 -6.01
C GLY A 100 20.25 -14.13 -6.21
N ALA A 101 19.43 -13.14 -5.84
CA ALA A 101 19.82 -11.73 -5.84
C ALA A 101 21.10 -11.51 -5.03
N LYS A 102 21.89 -10.51 -5.39
CA LYS A 102 23.14 -10.14 -4.69
C LYS A 102 23.02 -8.81 -3.98
N LYS A 103 22.39 -7.83 -4.63
CA LYS A 103 22.17 -6.49 -4.08
C LYS A 103 20.87 -5.90 -4.62
N ALA A 104 20.04 -5.42 -3.69
CA ALA A 104 18.75 -4.82 -4.05
C ALA A 104 18.66 -3.35 -3.60
N ILE A 105 17.80 -2.61 -4.27
CA ILE A 105 17.27 -1.35 -3.76
C ILE A 105 15.77 -1.50 -3.47
N CYS A 106 15.32 -0.93 -2.34
CA CYS A 106 13.91 -0.76 -2.01
C CYS A 106 13.52 0.70 -2.24
N VAL A 107 12.61 0.94 -3.18
CA VAL A 107 12.24 2.30 -3.62
C VAL A 107 11.05 2.81 -2.82
N ILE A 108 11.28 3.80 -1.94
CA ILE A 108 10.26 4.42 -1.09
C ILE A 108 9.76 5.70 -1.75
N GLN A 109 8.52 5.68 -2.25
CA GLN A 109 7.92 6.81 -2.97
C GLN A 109 7.25 7.86 -2.07
N GLU A 110 7.07 7.56 -0.79
CA GLU A 110 6.52 8.50 0.19
C GLU A 110 7.21 8.31 1.54
N GLN A 111 8.14 9.19 1.84
CA GLN A 111 8.90 9.17 3.09
C GLN A 111 7.98 9.43 4.30
N GLY A 112 8.19 8.70 5.39
CA GLY A 112 7.35 8.76 6.59
C GLY A 112 6.02 8.01 6.48
N HIS A 113 5.80 7.28 5.39
CA HIS A 113 4.66 6.37 5.26
C HIS A 113 4.97 5.05 5.98
N VAL A 114 4.30 4.79 7.10
CA VAL A 114 4.65 3.70 8.02
C VAL A 114 4.73 2.32 7.37
N ASP A 115 3.82 1.99 6.45
CA ASP A 115 3.81 0.68 5.81
C ASP A 115 4.87 0.54 4.71
N LEU A 116 5.18 1.62 3.96
CA LEU A 116 6.25 1.57 2.96
C LEU A 116 7.61 1.37 3.64
N GLU A 117 7.85 2.08 4.74
CA GLU A 117 9.06 1.90 5.53
C GLU A 117 9.13 0.51 6.17
N ALA A 118 8.00 0.00 6.68
CA ALA A 118 7.91 -1.36 7.23
C ALA A 118 8.22 -2.43 6.17
N ARG A 119 7.73 -2.27 4.93
CA ARG A 119 8.06 -3.19 3.82
C ARG A 119 9.56 -3.23 3.54
N CYS A 120 10.20 -2.07 3.38
CA CYS A 120 11.65 -2.03 3.15
C CYS A 120 12.45 -2.56 4.35
N ALA A 121 12.01 -2.28 5.58
CA ALA A 121 12.63 -2.85 6.78
C ALA A 121 12.49 -4.39 6.82
N GLY A 122 11.33 -4.92 6.45
CA GLY A 122 11.10 -6.37 6.31
C GLY A 122 11.99 -7.01 5.26
N ILE A 123 12.10 -6.40 4.06
CA ILE A 123 13.00 -6.86 3.01
C ILE A 123 14.43 -6.91 3.54
N LYS A 124 14.91 -5.84 4.15
CA LYS A 124 16.28 -5.77 4.68
C LYS A 124 16.54 -6.76 5.81
N ASN A 125 15.53 -7.15 6.56
CA ASN A 125 15.67 -8.14 7.63
C ASN A 125 15.99 -9.52 7.09
N THR A 126 15.36 -9.96 6.00
CA THR A 126 15.58 -11.28 5.39
C THR A 126 16.53 -11.26 4.20
N PHE A 127 16.77 -10.08 3.62
CA PHE A 127 17.80 -9.84 2.60
C PHE A 127 18.61 -8.57 2.95
N PRO A 128 19.64 -8.69 3.81
CA PRO A 128 20.38 -7.52 4.34
C PRO A 128 21.11 -6.68 3.29
N ALA A 129 21.41 -7.25 2.11
CA ALA A 129 22.03 -6.53 0.99
C ALA A 129 21.03 -5.61 0.25
N THR A 130 20.10 -4.99 1.02
CA THR A 130 19.09 -4.05 0.51
C THR A 130 19.41 -2.64 0.98
N GLU A 131 19.44 -1.68 0.05
CA GLU A 131 19.51 -0.25 0.33
C GLU A 131 18.13 0.40 0.10
N ASN A 132 17.76 1.37 0.95
CA ASN A 132 16.57 2.18 0.71
C ASN A 132 16.91 3.32 -0.26
N LEU A 133 16.05 3.55 -1.24
CA LEU A 133 16.11 4.67 -2.17
C LEU A 133 14.84 5.50 -2.04
N ASN A 134 14.95 6.67 -1.41
CA ASN A 134 13.83 7.60 -1.31
C ASN A 134 13.65 8.38 -2.61
N VAL A 135 12.43 8.46 -3.11
CA VAL A 135 12.07 9.19 -4.32
C VAL A 135 10.83 10.08 -4.07
N ASN A 136 10.66 11.11 -4.88
CA ASN A 136 9.44 11.92 -4.85
C ASN A 136 8.35 11.25 -5.71
N GLY A 137 7.49 10.45 -5.10
CA GLY A 137 6.43 9.71 -5.80
C GLY A 137 5.36 10.57 -6.49
N LYS A 138 5.38 11.89 -6.31
CA LYS A 138 4.50 12.84 -7.00
C LYS A 138 5.08 13.31 -8.34
N ASP A 139 6.35 13.03 -8.60
CA ASP A 139 7.09 13.45 -9.79
C ASP A 139 7.73 12.23 -10.44
N MET A 140 6.99 11.55 -11.31
CA MET A 140 7.44 10.33 -11.98
C MET A 140 8.71 10.52 -12.84
N PRO A 141 8.91 11.63 -13.56
CA PRO A 141 10.18 11.92 -14.19
C PRO A 141 11.36 11.97 -13.20
N SER A 142 11.17 12.57 -12.01
CA SER A 142 12.17 12.57 -10.94
C SER A 142 12.43 11.16 -10.39
N VAL A 143 11.40 10.34 -10.25
CA VAL A 143 11.54 8.92 -9.86
C VAL A 143 12.42 8.18 -10.87
N GLU A 144 12.13 8.33 -12.18
CA GLU A 144 12.87 7.68 -13.25
C GLU A 144 14.34 8.09 -13.23
N SER A 145 14.61 9.40 -13.18
CA SER A 145 15.99 9.91 -13.18
C SER A 145 16.77 9.46 -11.94
N THR A 146 16.13 9.42 -10.75
CA THR A 146 16.76 9.00 -9.49
C THR A 146 17.14 7.52 -9.52
N ILE A 147 16.23 6.64 -9.98
CA ILE A 147 16.53 5.21 -10.12
C ILE A 147 17.61 4.99 -11.17
N THR A 148 17.54 5.65 -12.34
CA THR A 148 18.54 5.57 -13.38
C THR A 148 19.93 5.95 -12.87
N ALA A 149 20.05 7.09 -12.19
CA ALA A 149 21.31 7.56 -11.62
C ALA A 149 21.88 6.58 -10.57
N LYS A 150 21.03 6.01 -9.71
CA LYS A 150 21.44 5.02 -8.71
C LYS A 150 22.00 3.76 -9.37
N LEU A 151 21.35 3.25 -10.43
CA LEU A 151 21.82 2.07 -11.17
C LEU A 151 23.13 2.32 -11.92
N GLN A 152 23.34 3.54 -12.44
CA GLN A 152 24.59 3.93 -13.11
C GLN A 152 25.73 4.09 -12.09
N GLN A 153 25.42 4.64 -10.92
CA GLN A 153 26.39 4.82 -9.83
C GLN A 153 26.84 3.47 -9.24
N ASP A 154 25.92 2.51 -9.17
CA ASP A 154 26.17 1.21 -8.56
C ASP A 154 25.67 0.05 -9.46
N PRO A 155 26.49 -0.36 -10.43
CA PRO A 155 26.15 -1.47 -11.32
C PRO A 155 26.05 -2.85 -10.66
N SER A 156 26.41 -2.97 -9.37
CA SER A 156 26.26 -4.21 -8.61
C SER A 156 24.82 -4.49 -8.19
N ILE A 157 23.92 -3.51 -8.29
CA ILE A 157 22.50 -3.68 -8.02
C ILE A 157 21.90 -4.57 -9.10
N ASP A 158 21.43 -5.74 -8.71
CA ASP A 158 20.80 -6.72 -9.58
C ASP A 158 19.31 -6.92 -9.34
N TYR A 159 18.76 -6.19 -8.34
CA TYR A 159 17.33 -6.20 -8.07
C TYR A 159 16.78 -4.84 -7.62
N ILE A 160 15.58 -4.50 -8.10
CA ILE A 160 14.82 -3.32 -7.71
C ILE A 160 13.49 -3.78 -7.13
N VAL A 161 13.18 -3.40 -5.90
CA VAL A 161 11.86 -3.62 -5.32
C VAL A 161 11.18 -2.27 -5.16
N THR A 162 10.08 -2.08 -5.89
CA THR A 162 9.23 -0.89 -5.76
C THR A 162 8.00 -1.21 -4.90
N LEU A 163 7.37 -0.20 -4.33
CA LEU A 163 6.28 -0.38 -3.38
C LEU A 163 4.90 -0.02 -3.96
N GLY A 164 4.80 -0.06 -5.29
CA GLY A 164 3.55 0.18 -6.01
C GLY A 164 3.71 -0.02 -7.51
N ALA A 165 2.68 -0.49 -8.19
CA ALA A 165 2.69 -0.85 -9.60
C ALA A 165 3.16 0.26 -10.56
N PRO A 166 2.77 1.54 -10.42
CA PRO A 166 3.28 2.59 -11.30
C PRO A 166 4.80 2.77 -11.22
N PHE A 167 5.38 2.60 -10.01
CA PHE A 167 6.81 2.72 -9.78
C PHE A 167 7.61 1.56 -10.39
N ALA A 168 7.00 0.36 -10.46
CA ALA A 168 7.62 -0.77 -11.16
C ALA A 168 7.77 -0.50 -12.66
N LEU A 169 6.73 0.05 -13.28
CA LEU A 169 6.77 0.41 -14.71
C LEU A 169 7.84 1.48 -14.98
N THR A 170 7.97 2.47 -14.09
CA THR A 170 9.04 3.47 -14.16
C THR A 170 10.40 2.83 -13.94
N ALA A 171 10.54 1.89 -13.00
CA ALA A 171 11.80 1.18 -12.76
C ALA A 171 12.24 0.33 -13.97
N VAL A 172 11.30 -0.25 -14.73
CA VAL A 172 11.59 -0.92 -16.02
C VAL A 172 12.26 0.05 -16.99
N GLN A 173 11.70 1.26 -17.12
CA GLN A 173 12.28 2.29 -17.99
C GLN A 173 13.64 2.77 -17.49
N SER A 174 13.77 2.99 -16.17
CA SER A 174 15.03 3.39 -15.53
C SER A 174 16.15 2.37 -15.75
N ALA A 175 15.84 1.07 -15.63
CA ALA A 175 16.81 0.01 -15.88
C ALA A 175 17.28 0.01 -17.33
N LYS A 176 16.36 0.21 -18.30
CA LYS A 176 16.71 0.35 -19.73
C LYS A 176 17.62 1.56 -19.98
N ASN A 177 17.27 2.71 -19.41
CA ASN A 177 18.05 3.95 -19.55
C ASN A 177 19.45 3.84 -18.92
N ALA A 178 19.58 3.09 -17.83
CA ALA A 178 20.86 2.83 -17.17
C ALA A 178 21.69 1.73 -17.85
N GLY A 179 21.14 0.99 -18.81
CA GLY A 179 21.76 -0.23 -19.37
C GLY A 179 21.88 -1.35 -18.33
N SER A 180 21.07 -1.31 -17.27
CA SER A 180 21.08 -2.28 -16.17
C SER A 180 20.27 -3.53 -16.52
N LYS A 181 20.70 -4.70 -16.01
CA LYS A 181 19.98 -5.97 -16.08
C LYS A 181 19.27 -6.31 -14.78
N ALA A 182 19.13 -5.35 -13.86
CA ALA A 182 18.45 -5.56 -12.59
C ALA A 182 17.02 -6.05 -12.82
N LYS A 183 16.64 -7.10 -12.11
CA LYS A 183 15.27 -7.63 -12.09
C LYS A 183 14.38 -6.70 -11.26
N ILE A 184 13.07 -6.75 -11.49
CA ILE A 184 12.12 -5.88 -10.83
C ILE A 184 11.04 -6.70 -10.15
N GLY A 185 10.85 -6.47 -8.85
CA GLY A 185 9.68 -6.90 -8.09
C GLY A 185 8.94 -5.70 -7.55
N THR A 186 7.67 -5.86 -7.20
CA THR A 186 6.85 -4.75 -6.71
C THR A 186 5.80 -5.17 -5.70
N PHE A 187 5.04 -4.21 -5.25
CA PHE A 187 3.79 -4.38 -4.50
C PHE A 187 2.64 -3.84 -5.33
N ASP A 188 1.43 -4.36 -5.07
CA ASP A 188 0.18 -4.03 -5.73
C ASP A 188 0.14 -4.36 -7.22
N THR A 189 -1.05 -4.33 -7.79
CA THR A 189 -1.30 -4.62 -9.20
C THR A 189 -2.10 -3.51 -9.88
N ASN A 190 -1.99 -3.43 -11.17
CA ASN A 190 -2.88 -2.69 -12.07
C ASN A 190 -2.86 -3.32 -13.47
N ALA A 191 -3.70 -2.83 -14.37
CA ALA A 191 -3.79 -3.38 -15.72
C ALA A 191 -2.45 -3.40 -16.48
N ALA A 192 -1.66 -2.30 -16.40
CA ALA A 192 -0.38 -2.21 -17.10
C ALA A 192 0.69 -3.14 -16.49
N LEU A 193 0.68 -3.33 -15.17
CA LEU A 193 1.59 -4.25 -14.48
C LEU A 193 1.30 -5.71 -14.85
N VAL A 194 0.05 -6.07 -15.08
CA VAL A 194 -0.33 -7.41 -15.58
C VAL A 194 0.45 -7.73 -16.86
N ASP A 195 0.48 -6.80 -17.80
CA ASP A 195 1.18 -6.99 -19.07
C ASP A 195 2.70 -7.05 -18.85
N ALA A 196 3.27 -6.25 -17.96
CA ALA A 196 4.69 -6.27 -17.61
C ALA A 196 5.13 -7.57 -16.91
N ILE A 197 4.26 -8.20 -16.10
CA ILE A 197 4.53 -9.52 -15.53
C ILE A 197 4.44 -10.62 -16.61
N LYS A 198 3.48 -10.54 -17.52
CA LYS A 198 3.34 -11.49 -18.64
C LYS A 198 4.53 -11.45 -19.58
N SER A 199 5.04 -10.27 -19.91
CA SER A 199 6.24 -10.09 -20.74
C SER A 199 7.53 -10.51 -20.03
N GLY A 200 7.54 -10.52 -18.67
CA GLY A 200 8.72 -10.80 -17.86
C GLY A 200 9.57 -9.56 -17.53
N ASP A 201 9.09 -8.36 -17.87
CA ASP A 201 9.74 -7.10 -17.47
C ASP A 201 9.70 -6.88 -15.96
N VAL A 202 8.64 -7.40 -15.30
CA VAL A 202 8.50 -7.47 -13.85
C VAL A 202 8.36 -8.94 -13.43
N GLN A 203 9.09 -9.35 -12.41
CA GLN A 203 9.15 -10.76 -12.01
C GLN A 203 7.93 -11.17 -11.19
N TRP A 204 7.54 -10.32 -10.26
CA TRP A 204 6.42 -10.56 -9.33
C TRP A 204 5.88 -9.26 -8.72
N ALA A 205 4.68 -9.36 -8.20
CA ALA A 205 4.08 -8.36 -7.33
C ALA A 205 3.57 -9.01 -6.03
N VAL A 206 3.74 -8.34 -4.90
CA VAL A 206 3.08 -8.71 -3.65
C VAL A 206 1.72 -8.04 -3.61
N ASP A 207 0.68 -8.83 -3.68
CA ASP A 207 -0.71 -8.36 -3.65
C ASP A 207 -1.23 -8.30 -2.21
N GLN A 208 -2.00 -7.30 -1.90
CA GLN A 208 -2.69 -7.11 -0.62
C GLN A 208 -4.21 -6.97 -0.77
N GLN A 209 -4.75 -7.12 -1.96
CA GLN A 209 -6.17 -7.06 -2.28
C GLN A 209 -6.83 -5.73 -1.85
N PRO A 210 -6.39 -4.58 -2.36
CA PRO A 210 -6.86 -3.27 -1.88
C PRO A 210 -8.36 -3.03 -2.10
N PHE A 211 -8.95 -3.61 -3.13
CA PHE A 211 -10.40 -3.58 -3.32
C PHE A 211 -11.14 -4.27 -2.15
N LEU A 212 -10.66 -5.45 -1.75
CA LEU A 212 -11.22 -6.19 -0.61
C LEU A 212 -11.10 -5.39 0.70
N GLN A 213 -9.97 -4.71 0.93
CA GLN A 213 -9.78 -3.85 2.09
C GLN A 213 -10.85 -2.75 2.17
N GLY A 214 -11.07 -2.05 1.04
CA GLY A 214 -12.09 -1.01 0.95
C GLY A 214 -13.51 -1.56 1.12
N TYR A 215 -13.81 -2.71 0.51
CA TYR A 215 -15.10 -3.39 0.64
C TYR A 215 -15.39 -3.76 2.10
N LEU A 216 -14.46 -4.44 2.75
CA LEU A 216 -14.61 -4.85 4.15
C LEU A 216 -14.73 -3.65 5.10
N ALA A 217 -13.99 -2.57 4.85
CA ALA A 217 -14.08 -1.37 5.66
C ALA A 217 -15.47 -0.71 5.62
N VAL A 218 -16.11 -0.70 4.45
CA VAL A 218 -17.48 -0.17 4.31
C VAL A 218 -18.51 -1.13 4.91
N ASP A 219 -18.37 -2.42 4.63
CA ASP A 219 -19.27 -3.47 5.10
C ASP A 219 -19.24 -3.57 6.65
N SER A 220 -18.05 -3.51 7.25
CA SER A 220 -17.90 -3.51 8.70
C SER A 220 -18.54 -2.30 9.37
N LEU A 221 -18.43 -1.11 8.79
CA LEU A 221 -19.12 0.08 9.29
C LEU A 221 -20.64 -0.11 9.23
N TRP A 222 -21.16 -0.69 8.14
CA TRP A 222 -22.59 -0.97 8.02
C TRP A 222 -23.06 -1.97 9.08
N LEU A 223 -22.32 -3.06 9.27
CA LEU A 223 -22.61 -4.07 10.29
C LEU A 223 -22.57 -3.48 11.71
N TYR A 224 -21.57 -2.68 12.00
CA TYR A 224 -21.43 -2.03 13.30
C TYR A 224 -22.61 -1.08 13.59
N LEU A 225 -22.95 -0.21 12.64
CA LEU A 225 -24.00 0.78 12.79
C LEU A 225 -25.42 0.19 12.92
N ASN A 226 -25.67 -0.93 12.28
CA ASN A 226 -26.99 -1.55 12.29
C ASN A 226 -27.16 -2.65 13.33
N ASN A 227 -26.11 -3.39 13.63
CA ASN A 227 -26.19 -4.60 14.43
C ASN A 227 -25.20 -4.63 15.61
N GLY A 228 -24.28 -3.65 15.72
CA GLY A 228 -23.19 -3.68 16.70
C GLY A 228 -22.14 -4.78 16.44
N ASN A 229 -22.12 -5.38 15.24
CA ASN A 229 -21.17 -6.42 14.90
C ASN A 229 -19.78 -5.84 14.67
N VAL A 230 -18.76 -6.62 15.05
CA VAL A 230 -17.34 -6.30 14.85
C VAL A 230 -16.66 -7.48 14.16
N ILE A 231 -15.89 -7.22 13.10
CA ILE A 231 -15.11 -8.21 12.37
C ILE A 231 -13.73 -8.35 13.04
N GLY A 232 -13.14 -9.54 12.99
CA GLY A 232 -11.78 -9.79 13.48
C GLY A 232 -11.64 -10.00 14.99
N GLY A 233 -12.70 -9.78 15.78
CA GLY A 233 -12.65 -10.01 17.24
C GLY A 233 -11.57 -9.20 17.96
N GLY A 234 -11.32 -7.96 17.55
CA GLY A 234 -10.28 -7.09 18.08
C GLY A 234 -8.87 -7.34 17.51
N GLN A 235 -8.77 -8.22 16.51
CA GLN A 235 -7.54 -8.50 15.77
C GLN A 235 -7.63 -7.91 14.36
N PRO A 236 -6.50 -7.60 13.69
CA PRO A 236 -6.54 -7.13 12.32
C PRO A 236 -7.01 -8.25 11.38
N THR A 237 -7.78 -7.87 10.35
CA THR A 237 -8.14 -8.78 9.26
C THR A 237 -7.14 -8.59 8.12
N LEU A 238 -6.27 -9.60 7.92
CA LEU A 238 -5.22 -9.52 6.92
C LEU A 238 -5.71 -9.98 5.55
N THR A 239 -5.37 -9.21 4.52
CA THR A 239 -5.75 -9.44 3.12
C THR A 239 -4.57 -9.81 2.22
N GLY A 240 -3.43 -10.09 2.79
CA GLY A 240 -2.17 -10.49 2.15
C GLY A 240 -1.08 -10.77 3.17
N PRO A 241 0.16 -11.10 2.74
CA PRO A 241 0.67 -11.05 1.37
C PRO A 241 0.32 -12.26 0.50
N ALA A 242 0.20 -12.04 -0.82
CA ALA A 242 0.15 -13.09 -1.83
C ALA A 242 1.03 -12.70 -3.02
N PHE A 243 1.80 -13.64 -3.59
CA PHE A 243 2.61 -13.35 -4.77
C PHE A 243 1.78 -13.52 -6.04
N ILE A 244 1.84 -12.50 -6.88
CA ILE A 244 1.36 -12.50 -8.26
C ILE A 244 2.58 -12.55 -9.17
N GLU A 245 2.63 -13.56 -10.02
CA GLU A 245 3.74 -13.84 -10.92
C GLU A 245 3.25 -14.48 -12.22
N LYS A 246 4.13 -14.69 -13.18
CA LYS A 246 3.76 -15.22 -14.50
C LYS A 246 2.97 -16.51 -14.45
N SER A 247 3.21 -17.35 -13.44
CA SER A 247 2.53 -18.64 -13.27
C SER A 247 1.05 -18.52 -12.87
N ASN A 248 0.62 -17.40 -12.26
CA ASN A 248 -0.73 -17.22 -11.74
C ASN A 248 -1.42 -15.92 -12.19
N ILE A 249 -0.73 -15.06 -12.95
CA ILE A 249 -1.25 -13.75 -13.38
C ILE A 249 -2.55 -13.85 -14.19
N ASP A 250 -2.75 -14.92 -14.94
CA ASP A 250 -3.96 -15.08 -15.76
C ASP A 250 -5.22 -15.18 -14.91
N ALA A 251 -5.13 -15.78 -13.72
CA ALA A 251 -6.25 -15.91 -12.81
C ALA A 251 -6.80 -14.56 -12.29
N ILE A 252 -5.93 -13.52 -12.25
CA ILE A 252 -6.32 -12.19 -11.74
C ILE A 252 -6.36 -11.11 -12.82
N SER A 253 -5.90 -11.38 -14.03
CA SER A 253 -5.74 -10.39 -15.10
C SER A 253 -7.00 -9.57 -15.36
N GLN A 254 -8.16 -10.23 -15.44
CA GLN A 254 -9.42 -9.54 -15.69
C GLN A 254 -9.83 -8.66 -14.52
N TYR A 255 -9.62 -9.12 -13.29
CA TYR A 255 -9.96 -8.36 -12.08
C TYR A 255 -9.05 -7.15 -11.89
N ALA A 256 -7.75 -7.28 -12.17
CA ALA A 256 -6.83 -6.15 -12.16
C ALA A 256 -7.19 -5.09 -13.23
N LYS A 257 -7.63 -5.53 -14.42
CA LYS A 257 -8.15 -4.63 -15.47
C LYS A 257 -9.44 -3.91 -15.06
N ASN A 258 -10.29 -4.57 -14.31
CA ASN A 258 -11.54 -4.01 -13.80
C ASN A 258 -11.32 -3.12 -12.55
N GLY A 259 -10.10 -3.05 -11.99
CA GLY A 259 -9.82 -2.33 -10.75
C GLY A 259 -10.39 -3.00 -9.50
N THR A 260 -10.69 -4.30 -9.56
CA THR A 260 -11.25 -5.08 -8.44
C THR A 260 -10.22 -6.03 -7.80
N ARG A 261 -8.97 -5.90 -8.25
CA ARG A 261 -7.84 -6.61 -7.65
C ARG A 261 -6.60 -5.73 -7.58
#